data_5093f12f2548bd56408b65bab3ab379a
#
_entry.id   5093f12f2548bd56408b65bab3ab379a
#
_cell.length_a   1.000
_cell.length_b   1.000
_cell.length_c   1.000
_cell.angle_alpha   90.00
_cell.angle_beta   90.00
_cell.angle_gamma   90.00
#
_symmetry.space_group_name_H-M   'P 1'
#
loop_
_entity.id
_entity.type
_entity.pdbx_description
1 polymer ?
#
loop_
_entity_poly.entity_id
_entity_poly.type
_entity_poly.pdbx_seq_one_letter_code
_entity_poly.pdbx_strand_id
1 'polypeptide(L)'
;MIRMAQEKDIPKIGELLSQVDLVHHEGRPDIFKIGRKYSSEELKVILKDKCRPILVSVDGNDEVMGYCFCIFQQHTDDSVLTDIKTLYIDDLCVDEDLRGRHIGKELYAAAVEFARENGCYNLTLNVWSCNQSAMRFYESCGLVPQKVGMEKIL
;
A
#
# COMPACT_ATOMS: atom_id res chain seq x y z
N MET A 1 -16.53 -5.70 -0.46
CA MET A 1 -16.10 -6.37 -1.72
C MET A 1 -14.80 -5.74 -2.19
N ILE A 2 -13.86 -6.54 -2.74
CA ILE A 2 -12.58 -6.04 -3.25
C ILE A 2 -12.55 -6.15 -4.77
N ARG A 3 -12.10 -5.11 -5.44
CA ARG A 3 -11.95 -5.02 -6.89
C ARG A 3 -10.77 -4.11 -7.26
N MET A 4 -10.41 -4.11 -8.54
CA MET A 4 -9.46 -3.14 -9.08
C MET A 4 -10.05 -1.74 -9.03
N ALA A 5 -9.20 -0.75 -8.73
CA ALA A 5 -9.59 0.66 -8.72
C ALA A 5 -9.98 1.14 -10.12
N GLN A 6 -10.90 2.08 -10.18
CA GLN A 6 -11.41 2.71 -11.40
C GLN A 6 -11.26 4.23 -11.31
N GLU A 7 -11.38 4.93 -12.42
CA GLU A 7 -11.21 6.39 -12.46
C GLU A 7 -12.19 7.14 -11.53
N LYS A 8 -13.40 6.62 -11.37
CA LYS A 8 -14.41 7.17 -10.45
C LYS A 8 -13.98 7.14 -8.97
N ASP A 9 -13.03 6.28 -8.61
CA ASP A 9 -12.55 6.12 -7.24
C ASP A 9 -11.50 7.16 -6.86
N ILE A 10 -10.94 7.89 -7.83
CA ILE A 10 -9.83 8.85 -7.64
C ILE A 10 -10.12 9.87 -6.54
N PRO A 11 -11.31 10.51 -6.47
CA PRO A 11 -11.57 11.49 -5.41
C PRO A 11 -11.43 10.89 -4.01
N LYS A 12 -12.02 9.72 -3.75
CA LYS A 12 -11.94 9.06 -2.44
C LYS A 12 -10.54 8.52 -2.14
N ILE A 13 -9.86 7.96 -3.13
CA ILE A 13 -8.45 7.54 -2.99
C ILE A 13 -7.58 8.74 -2.60
N GLY A 14 -7.77 9.90 -3.23
CA GLY A 14 -7.03 11.12 -2.90
C GLY A 14 -7.27 11.59 -1.46
N GLU A 15 -8.49 11.49 -0.98
CA GLU A 15 -8.84 11.79 0.42
C GLU A 15 -8.10 10.84 1.40
N LEU A 16 -8.10 9.53 1.11
CA LEU A 16 -7.41 8.53 1.93
C LEU A 16 -5.88 8.71 1.90
N LEU A 17 -5.31 9.10 0.76
CA LEU A 17 -3.89 9.44 0.65
C LEU A 17 -3.52 10.60 1.58
N SER A 18 -4.40 11.59 1.71
CA SER A 18 -4.20 12.71 2.64
C SER A 18 -4.26 12.25 4.10
N GLN A 19 -5.15 11.32 4.44
CA GLN A 19 -5.24 10.75 5.80
C GLN A 19 -3.94 10.04 6.19
N VAL A 20 -3.40 9.19 5.32
CA VAL A 20 -2.18 8.43 5.62
C VAL A 20 -0.93 9.33 5.67
N ASP A 21 -0.86 10.34 4.79
CA ASP A 21 0.23 11.30 4.82
C ASP A 21 0.27 12.07 6.14
N LEU A 22 -0.89 12.44 6.68
CA LEU A 22 -0.98 13.10 7.98
C LEU A 22 -0.41 12.23 9.12
N VAL A 23 -0.66 10.94 9.10
CA VAL A 23 -0.08 9.98 10.07
C VAL A 23 1.45 9.97 9.97
N HIS A 24 2.00 9.96 8.77
CA HIS A 24 3.45 10.01 8.54
C HIS A 24 4.03 11.36 8.97
N HIS A 25 3.36 12.46 8.64
CA HIS A 25 3.78 13.81 9.06
C HIS A 25 3.80 13.94 10.58
N GLU A 26 2.79 13.49 11.29
CA GLU A 26 2.75 13.51 12.75
C GLU A 26 3.85 12.67 13.39
N GLY A 27 4.20 11.54 12.77
CA GLY A 27 5.27 10.64 13.25
C GLY A 27 6.68 11.18 12.97
N ARG A 28 6.90 11.77 11.80
CA ARG A 28 8.20 12.29 11.34
C ARG A 28 8.00 13.58 10.55
N PRO A 29 7.69 14.72 11.25
CA PRO A 29 7.47 15.99 10.59
C PRO A 29 8.74 16.58 9.96
N ASP A 30 9.90 16.10 10.35
CA ASP A 30 11.20 16.42 9.75
C ASP A 30 11.38 15.78 8.35
N ILE A 31 10.68 14.71 8.05
CA ILE A 31 10.76 13.98 6.78
C ILE A 31 9.53 14.25 5.91
N PHE A 32 8.33 14.22 6.49
CA PHE A 32 7.08 14.31 5.74
C PHE A 32 6.47 15.71 5.82
N LYS A 33 6.17 16.29 4.64
CA LYS A 33 5.30 17.47 4.54
C LYS A 33 3.83 17.06 4.72
N ILE A 34 2.97 18.02 5.04
CA ILE A 34 1.53 17.85 4.91
C ILE A 34 1.17 17.86 3.41
N GLY A 35 0.46 16.84 2.94
CA GLY A 35 0.09 16.72 1.55
C GLY A 35 -0.52 15.35 1.23
N ARG A 36 -0.27 14.86 0.04
CA ARG A 36 -0.63 13.49 -0.36
C ARG A 36 0.36 12.95 -1.39
N LYS A 37 0.57 11.64 -1.36
CA LYS A 37 1.60 10.96 -2.16
C LYS A 37 1.40 11.11 -3.67
N TYR A 38 0.16 11.01 -4.15
CA TYR A 38 -0.18 11.08 -5.56
C TYR A 38 -1.28 12.11 -5.83
N SER A 39 -1.09 12.95 -6.84
CA SER A 39 -2.13 13.84 -7.35
C SER A 39 -3.19 13.06 -8.14
N SER A 40 -4.33 13.71 -8.44
CA SER A 40 -5.37 13.11 -9.28
C SER A 40 -4.87 12.77 -10.68
N GLU A 41 -3.98 13.60 -11.26
CA GLU A 41 -3.38 13.33 -12.56
C GLU A 41 -2.41 12.15 -12.53
N GLU A 42 -1.59 12.05 -11.49
CA GLU A 42 -0.73 10.89 -11.27
C GLU A 42 -1.53 9.60 -11.09
N LEU A 43 -2.65 9.65 -10.36
CA LEU A 43 -3.55 8.49 -10.18
C LEU A 43 -4.14 8.02 -11.50
N LYS A 44 -4.52 8.92 -12.41
CA LYS A 44 -4.99 8.55 -13.76
C LYS A 44 -3.93 7.79 -14.55
N VAL A 45 -2.67 8.17 -14.41
CA VAL A 45 -1.54 7.45 -15.04
C VAL A 45 -1.34 6.08 -14.41
N ILE A 46 -1.34 6.01 -13.07
CA ILE A 46 -1.14 4.76 -12.33
C ILE A 46 -2.23 3.73 -12.66
N LEU A 47 -3.49 4.15 -12.77
CA LEU A 47 -4.60 3.25 -13.10
C LEU A 47 -4.46 2.56 -14.46
N LYS A 48 -3.66 3.13 -15.37
CA LYS A 48 -3.37 2.54 -16.70
C LYS A 48 -2.12 1.68 -16.71
N ASP A 49 -1.35 1.69 -15.64
CA ASP A 49 -0.09 0.96 -15.53
C ASP A 49 -0.31 -0.43 -14.94
N LYS A 50 -0.15 -1.46 -15.76
CA LYS A 50 -0.31 -2.86 -15.35
C LYS A 50 0.72 -3.32 -14.30
N CYS A 51 1.84 -2.62 -14.18
CA CYS A 51 2.86 -2.90 -13.17
C CYS A 51 2.54 -2.29 -11.81
N ARG A 52 1.53 -1.42 -11.73
CA ARG A 52 1.13 -0.68 -10.53
C ARG A 52 -0.35 -0.85 -10.21
N PRO A 53 -0.82 -2.09 -9.96
CA PRO A 53 -2.23 -2.35 -9.68
C PRO A 53 -2.66 -1.72 -8.35
N ILE A 54 -3.90 -1.22 -8.33
CA ILE A 54 -4.54 -0.69 -7.12
C ILE A 54 -5.78 -1.52 -6.84
N LEU A 55 -5.82 -2.14 -5.67
CA LEU A 55 -7.01 -2.80 -5.14
C LEU A 55 -7.78 -1.83 -4.24
N VAL A 56 -9.10 -1.85 -4.32
CA VAL A 56 -9.99 -1.09 -3.43
C VAL A 56 -10.99 -2.01 -2.76
N SER A 57 -11.26 -1.73 -1.49
CA SER A 57 -12.41 -2.30 -0.79
C SER A 57 -13.57 -1.32 -0.92
N VAL A 58 -14.71 -1.82 -1.36
CA VAL A 58 -15.93 -1.01 -1.55
C VAL A 58 -17.10 -1.56 -0.73
N ASP A 59 -17.98 -0.68 -0.33
CA ASP A 59 -19.21 -1.01 0.38
C ASP A 59 -20.34 -1.47 -0.56
N GLY A 60 -21.56 -1.64 -0.04
CA GLY A 60 -22.74 -2.04 -0.81
C GLY A 60 -23.22 -1.02 -1.86
N ASN A 61 -22.76 0.22 -1.76
CA ASN A 61 -23.04 1.31 -2.71
C ASN A 61 -21.88 1.55 -3.69
N ASP A 62 -20.87 0.65 -3.68
CA ASP A 62 -19.63 0.76 -4.47
C ASP A 62 -18.75 1.97 -4.11
N GLU A 63 -18.87 2.47 -2.87
CA GLU A 63 -18.03 3.54 -2.33
C GLU A 63 -16.75 2.96 -1.70
N VAL A 64 -15.60 3.60 -1.96
CA VAL A 64 -14.30 3.14 -1.49
C VAL A 64 -14.17 3.31 0.03
N MET A 65 -13.83 2.23 0.72
CA MET A 65 -13.56 2.18 2.16
C MET A 65 -12.07 2.12 2.49
N GLY A 66 -11.26 1.71 1.54
CA GLY A 66 -9.82 1.54 1.68
C GLY A 66 -9.18 1.09 0.39
N TYR A 67 -7.85 1.18 0.34
CA TYR A 67 -7.08 0.80 -0.85
C TYR A 67 -5.81 0.02 -0.49
N CYS A 68 -5.26 -0.64 -1.49
CA CYS A 68 -3.92 -1.23 -1.48
C CYS A 68 -3.23 -0.94 -2.81
N PHE A 69 -2.22 -0.06 -2.77
CA PHE A 69 -1.35 0.21 -3.91
C PHE A 69 -0.27 -0.85 -3.99
N CYS A 70 -0.15 -1.48 -5.13
CA CYS A 70 0.84 -2.52 -5.37
C CYS A 70 1.76 -2.15 -6.53
N ILE A 71 2.98 -2.68 -6.49
CA ILE A 71 3.95 -2.55 -7.57
C ILE A 71 4.58 -3.92 -7.81
N PHE A 72 4.55 -4.42 -9.05
CA PHE A 72 5.35 -5.58 -9.42
C PHE A 72 6.81 -5.18 -9.55
N GLN A 73 7.68 -5.93 -8.88
CA GLN A 73 9.13 -5.75 -8.93
C GLN A 73 9.80 -7.04 -9.35
N GLN A 74 10.73 -6.95 -10.28
CA GLN A 74 11.52 -8.08 -10.75
C GLN A 74 12.87 -7.57 -11.28
N HIS A 75 13.97 -8.18 -10.83
CA HIS A 75 15.32 -7.85 -11.27
C HIS A 75 15.76 -8.89 -12.30
N THR A 76 15.54 -8.60 -13.59
CA THR A 76 16.00 -9.44 -14.70
C THR A 76 17.42 -9.04 -15.08
N ASP A 77 18.28 -10.01 -15.35
CA ASP A 77 19.70 -9.80 -15.74
C ASP A 77 20.52 -8.99 -14.73
N ASP A 78 20.14 -9.03 -13.45
CA ASP A 78 20.89 -8.40 -12.37
C ASP A 78 22.13 -9.26 -12.01
N SER A 79 23.24 -8.60 -11.69
CA SER A 79 24.49 -9.28 -11.37
C SER A 79 24.53 -9.89 -9.96
N VAL A 80 23.59 -9.50 -9.08
CA VAL A 80 23.56 -9.90 -7.66
C VAL A 80 22.23 -10.52 -7.27
N LEU A 81 21.12 -9.95 -7.74
CA LEU A 81 19.76 -10.36 -7.38
C LEU A 81 19.22 -11.41 -8.37
N THR A 82 18.50 -12.37 -7.85
CA THR A 82 17.76 -13.34 -8.66
C THR A 82 16.54 -12.67 -9.31
N ASP A 83 15.95 -13.34 -10.30
CA ASP A 83 14.82 -12.84 -11.08
C ASP A 83 13.43 -13.14 -10.44
N ILE A 84 13.40 -13.35 -9.13
CA ILE A 84 12.13 -13.55 -8.43
C ILE A 84 11.21 -12.34 -8.65
N LYS A 85 9.93 -12.63 -8.83
CA LYS A 85 8.88 -11.62 -8.93
C LYS A 85 8.32 -11.31 -7.55
N THR A 86 8.28 -10.05 -7.19
CA THR A 86 7.77 -9.56 -5.91
C THR A 86 6.55 -8.68 -6.14
N LEU A 87 5.52 -8.83 -5.32
CA LEU A 87 4.48 -7.81 -5.19
C LEU A 87 4.84 -6.91 -4.00
N TYR A 88 5.18 -5.66 -4.30
CA TYR A 88 5.46 -4.65 -3.28
C TYR A 88 4.18 -3.87 -2.96
N ILE A 89 3.78 -3.84 -1.70
CA ILE A 89 2.73 -2.95 -1.22
C ILE A 89 3.35 -1.58 -0.98
N ASP A 90 3.05 -0.64 -1.86
CA ASP A 90 3.52 0.73 -1.79
C ASP A 90 2.78 1.54 -0.71
N ASP A 91 1.48 1.27 -0.56
CA ASP A 91 0.63 1.87 0.46
C ASP A 91 -0.64 1.04 0.69
N LEU A 92 -1.09 0.97 1.94
CA LEU A 92 -2.36 0.36 2.32
C LEU A 92 -3.04 1.25 3.36
N CYS A 93 -4.25 1.69 3.06
CA CYS A 93 -5.00 2.58 3.92
C CYS A 93 -6.47 2.17 4.00
N VAL A 94 -7.04 2.27 5.19
CA VAL A 94 -8.47 2.15 5.44
C VAL A 94 -8.95 3.49 6.00
N ASP A 95 -10.12 3.93 5.54
CA ASP A 95 -10.76 5.15 6.03
C ASP A 95 -10.79 5.13 7.56
N GLU A 96 -10.32 6.21 8.19
CA GLU A 96 -10.20 6.32 9.64
C GLU A 96 -11.53 6.07 10.38
N ASP A 97 -12.65 6.46 9.77
CA ASP A 97 -14.00 6.26 10.31
C ASP A 97 -14.49 4.81 10.23
N LEU A 98 -13.80 3.97 9.45
CA LEU A 98 -14.17 2.57 9.19
C LEU A 98 -13.19 1.55 9.76
N ARG A 99 -12.20 1.99 10.53
CA ARG A 99 -11.23 1.10 11.18
C ARG A 99 -11.90 0.15 12.17
N GLY A 100 -11.26 -1.01 12.42
CA GLY A 100 -11.80 -2.04 13.31
C GLY A 100 -12.83 -2.98 12.67
N ARG A 101 -13.11 -2.83 11.38
CA ARG A 101 -14.06 -3.67 10.62
C ARG A 101 -13.37 -4.75 9.76
N HIS A 102 -12.10 -5.04 10.02
CA HIS A 102 -11.29 -6.03 9.30
C HIS A 102 -11.01 -5.70 7.82
N ILE A 103 -11.35 -4.50 7.33
CA ILE A 103 -11.16 -4.09 5.93
C ILE A 103 -9.70 -4.18 5.51
N GLY A 104 -8.77 -3.75 6.37
CA GLY A 104 -7.34 -3.84 6.11
C GLY A 104 -6.85 -5.29 5.95
N LYS A 105 -7.35 -6.21 6.75
CA LYS A 105 -7.03 -7.65 6.63
C LYS A 105 -7.57 -8.25 5.34
N GLU A 106 -8.77 -7.85 4.92
CA GLU A 106 -9.35 -8.31 3.66
C GLU A 106 -8.56 -7.78 2.46
N LEU A 107 -8.17 -6.49 2.47
CA LEU A 107 -7.31 -5.89 1.44
C LEU A 107 -5.95 -6.59 1.37
N TYR A 108 -5.32 -6.83 2.51
CA TYR A 108 -4.06 -7.56 2.57
C TYR A 108 -4.19 -8.99 2.03
N ALA A 109 -5.22 -9.72 2.46
CA ALA A 109 -5.48 -11.08 1.96
C ALA A 109 -5.70 -11.10 0.46
N ALA A 110 -6.45 -10.14 -0.09
CA ALA A 110 -6.66 -10.00 -1.53
C ALA A 110 -5.34 -9.71 -2.28
N ALA A 111 -4.46 -8.86 -1.71
CA ALA A 111 -3.15 -8.60 -2.28
C ALA A 111 -2.26 -9.86 -2.29
N VAL A 112 -2.33 -10.68 -1.24
CA VAL A 112 -1.61 -11.98 -1.18
C VAL A 112 -2.09 -12.93 -2.28
N GLU A 113 -3.40 -13.09 -2.44
CA GLU A 113 -3.95 -13.95 -3.49
C GLU A 113 -3.61 -13.40 -4.88
N PHE A 114 -3.72 -12.10 -5.08
CA PHE A 114 -3.32 -11.44 -6.32
C PHE A 114 -1.84 -11.68 -6.66
N ALA A 115 -0.96 -11.63 -5.65
CA ALA A 115 0.46 -11.95 -5.82
C ALA A 115 0.66 -13.40 -6.26
N ARG A 116 -0.03 -14.35 -5.63
CA ARG A 116 0.03 -15.79 -5.99
C ARG A 116 -0.44 -16.05 -7.41
N GLU A 117 -1.59 -15.48 -7.78
CA GLU A 117 -2.16 -15.61 -9.13
C GLU A 117 -1.24 -15.05 -10.23
N ASN A 118 -0.41 -14.06 -9.87
CA ASN A 118 0.56 -13.46 -10.79
C ASN A 118 1.98 -14.04 -10.69
N GLY A 119 2.14 -15.18 -10.02
CA GLY A 119 3.42 -15.90 -9.96
C GLY A 119 4.49 -15.21 -9.11
N CYS A 120 4.11 -14.39 -8.14
CA CYS A 120 5.07 -13.76 -7.24
C CYS A 120 5.63 -14.77 -6.24
N TYR A 121 6.93 -14.68 -5.99
CA TYR A 121 7.63 -15.45 -4.96
C TYR A 121 7.30 -14.96 -3.56
N ASN A 122 7.20 -13.65 -3.38
CA ASN A 122 6.92 -13.02 -2.11
C ASN A 122 6.08 -11.74 -2.27
N LEU A 123 5.63 -11.23 -1.13
CA LEU A 123 5.01 -9.93 -0.99
C LEU A 123 5.83 -9.15 0.04
N THR A 124 6.21 -7.92 -0.28
CA THR A 124 7.01 -7.06 0.59
C THR A 124 6.36 -5.70 0.79
N LEU A 125 6.75 -5.02 1.84
CA LEU A 125 6.40 -3.63 2.11
C LEU A 125 7.45 -3.00 3.03
N ASN A 126 7.43 -1.68 3.13
CA ASN A 126 8.17 -0.94 4.12
C ASN A 126 7.19 -0.30 5.12
N VAL A 127 7.55 -0.31 6.38
CA VAL A 127 6.78 0.35 7.44
C VAL A 127 7.71 1.24 8.26
N TRP A 128 7.27 2.48 8.51
CA TRP A 128 8.02 3.42 9.34
C TRP A 128 7.96 2.98 10.81
N SER A 129 9.11 2.95 11.48
CA SER A 129 9.20 2.51 12.88
C SER A 129 8.35 3.37 13.84
N CYS A 130 8.11 4.64 13.50
CA CYS A 130 7.21 5.51 14.25
C CYS A 130 5.73 5.13 14.12
N ASN A 131 5.34 4.34 13.10
CA ASN A 131 3.98 3.86 12.91
C ASN A 131 3.78 2.49 13.57
N GLN A 132 3.67 2.49 14.89
CA GLN A 132 3.53 1.26 15.69
C GLN A 132 2.24 0.48 15.38
N SER A 133 1.18 1.19 15.02
CA SER A 133 -0.10 0.57 14.64
C SER A 133 0.03 -0.27 13.36
N ALA A 134 0.69 0.28 12.34
CA ALA A 134 0.97 -0.44 11.10
C ALA A 134 1.91 -1.63 11.34
N MET A 135 2.96 -1.47 12.16
CA MET A 135 3.86 -2.56 12.54
C MET A 135 3.08 -3.74 13.10
N ARG A 136 2.27 -3.51 14.15
CA ARG A 136 1.45 -4.55 14.78
C ARG A 136 0.47 -5.20 13.81
N PHE A 137 -0.13 -4.39 12.90
CA PHE A 137 -1.02 -4.91 11.88
C PHE A 137 -0.32 -5.92 10.97
N TYR A 138 0.83 -5.55 10.40
CA TYR A 138 1.57 -6.41 9.48
C TYR A 138 2.16 -7.65 10.18
N GLU A 139 2.65 -7.52 11.40
CA GLU A 139 3.07 -8.65 12.22
C GLU A 139 1.91 -9.63 12.46
N SER A 140 0.70 -9.12 12.73
CA SER A 140 -0.52 -9.95 12.90
C SER A 140 -0.93 -10.65 11.59
N CYS A 141 -0.51 -10.13 10.43
CA CYS A 141 -0.70 -10.76 9.13
C CYS A 141 0.38 -11.80 8.79
N GLY A 142 1.37 -11.99 9.65
CA GLY A 142 2.43 -12.98 9.48
C GLY A 142 3.67 -12.47 8.75
N LEU A 143 3.81 -11.16 8.51
CA LEU A 143 5.03 -10.61 7.94
C LEU A 143 6.15 -10.60 8.98
N VAL A 144 7.37 -10.82 8.49
CA VAL A 144 8.59 -10.76 9.30
C VAL A 144 9.56 -9.78 8.66
N PRO A 145 10.47 -9.15 9.45
CA PRO A 145 11.47 -8.26 8.88
C PRO A 145 12.34 -8.97 7.83
N GLN A 146 12.46 -8.34 6.65
CA GLN A 146 13.35 -8.80 5.58
C GLN A 146 14.67 -8.04 5.61
N LYS A 147 14.60 -6.73 5.83
CA LYS A 147 15.75 -5.82 5.95
C LYS A 147 15.40 -4.70 6.92
N VAL A 148 16.40 -4.02 7.43
CA VAL A 148 16.22 -2.91 8.37
C VAL A 148 16.93 -1.68 7.82
N GLY A 149 16.20 -0.58 7.67
CA GLY A 149 16.75 0.74 7.39
C GLY A 149 17.22 1.39 8.70
N MET A 150 18.42 1.94 8.71
CA MET A 150 19.02 2.60 9.87
C MET A 150 19.32 4.04 9.53
N GLU A 151 19.15 4.96 10.48
CA GLU A 151 19.55 6.36 10.32
C GLU A 151 20.34 6.89 11.53
N LYS A 152 21.11 7.93 11.28
CA LYS A 152 21.75 8.75 12.31
C LYS A 152 21.48 10.22 11.98
N ILE A 153 20.79 10.92 12.88
CA ILE A 153 20.63 12.37 12.76
C ILE A 153 21.98 13.03 13.07
N LEU A 154 22.42 13.95 12.20
CA LEU A 154 23.71 14.64 12.29
C LEU A 154 23.61 16.00 13.00
#